data_9a85e3393759609eae060840c0df739f
#
_entry.id   9a85e3393759609eae060840c0df739f
#
_cell.length_a   1.000
_cell.length_b   1.000
_cell.length_c   1.000
_cell.angle_alpha   90.00
_cell.angle_beta   90.00
_cell.angle_gamma   90.00
#
_symmetry.space_group_name_H-M   'P 1'
#
loop_
_entity.id
_entity.type
_entity.pdbx_description
1 polymer ?
#
loop_
_entity_poly.entity_id
_entity_poly.type
_entity_poly.pdbx_seq_one_letter_code
_entity_poly.pdbx_strand_id
1 'polypeptide(L)'
;MSKRIEYYFDCSSPWTYLAFKGITDLYKKKDFELIWKPILVGGIFNTTNPSVYKARNNPNPVKEKITYYFKDLKDWADARKIVINHDGFGPLNSPKVFPVNSVKAMRGSFMFLDEGGIENYLNSIFYAYWTDGLDISLEENLTSIVENLNVDSNKFLNFIQLQDTKDRLKNNTQEL
;
A
#
# COMPACT_ATOMS: atom_id res chain seq x y z
N MET A 1 10.42 2.07 -29.31
CA MET A 1 10.57 1.60 -27.92
C MET A 1 9.31 1.99 -27.16
N SER A 2 8.64 1.05 -26.52
CA SER A 2 7.52 1.37 -25.63
C SER A 2 8.02 2.23 -24.47
N LYS A 3 7.20 3.18 -24.03
CA LYS A 3 7.53 3.99 -22.86
C LYS A 3 7.46 3.10 -21.63
N ARG A 4 8.36 3.29 -20.66
CA ARG A 4 8.38 2.57 -19.38
C ARG A 4 8.01 3.54 -18.28
N ILE A 5 7.14 3.09 -17.36
CA ILE A 5 6.73 3.85 -16.17
C ILE A 5 6.99 2.97 -14.96
N GLU A 6 7.80 3.46 -14.03
CA GLU A 6 8.01 2.83 -12.73
C GLU A 6 6.97 3.34 -11.75
N TYR A 7 6.25 2.42 -11.14
CA TYR A 7 5.24 2.72 -10.15
C TYR A 7 5.71 2.24 -8.77
N TYR A 8 6.18 3.17 -7.98
CA TYR A 8 6.59 2.95 -6.60
C TYR A 8 5.37 2.99 -5.69
N PHE A 9 5.18 1.96 -4.87
CA PHE A 9 3.96 1.84 -4.07
C PHE A 9 4.20 1.21 -2.70
N ASP A 10 3.36 1.64 -1.74
CA ASP A 10 3.22 1.04 -0.41
C ASP A 10 1.74 1.01 -0.04
N CYS A 11 1.22 -0.16 0.31
CA CYS A 11 -0.19 -0.35 0.65
C CYS A 11 -0.63 0.37 1.94
N SER A 12 0.30 0.84 2.76
CA SER A 12 0.01 1.66 3.94
C SER A 12 -0.39 3.11 3.61
N SER A 13 -0.28 3.52 2.34
CA SER A 13 -0.63 4.87 1.89
C SER A 13 -1.98 4.91 1.15
N PRO A 14 -2.95 5.69 1.60
CA PRO A 14 -4.22 5.85 0.91
C PRO A 14 -4.06 6.53 -0.45
N TRP A 15 -3.10 7.44 -0.57
CA TRP A 15 -2.75 8.10 -1.83
C TRP A 15 -2.21 7.11 -2.86
N THR A 16 -1.46 6.11 -2.41
CA THR A 16 -1.00 5.01 -3.27
C THR A 16 -2.18 4.17 -3.75
N TYR A 17 -3.19 3.91 -2.90
CA TYR A 17 -4.41 3.21 -3.32
C TYR A 17 -5.17 3.96 -4.41
N LEU A 18 -5.34 5.27 -4.24
CA LEU A 18 -5.96 6.12 -5.26
C LEU A 18 -5.16 6.12 -6.58
N ALA A 19 -3.83 6.20 -6.48
CA ALA A 19 -2.93 6.16 -7.63
C ALA A 19 -2.96 4.79 -8.32
N PHE A 20 -3.02 3.70 -7.55
CA PHE A 20 -3.12 2.33 -8.08
C PHE A 20 -4.32 2.15 -9.01
N LYS A 21 -5.50 2.61 -8.59
CA LYS A 21 -6.70 2.56 -9.46
C LYS A 21 -6.53 3.39 -10.72
N GLY A 22 -5.91 4.56 -10.62
CA GLY A 22 -5.66 5.41 -11.78
C GLY A 22 -4.64 4.82 -12.76
N ILE A 23 -3.52 4.27 -12.26
CA ILE A 23 -2.46 3.74 -13.12
C ILE A 23 -2.88 2.43 -13.80
N THR A 24 -3.63 1.56 -13.11
CA THR A 24 -4.14 0.32 -13.70
C THR A 24 -5.14 0.59 -14.82
N ASP A 25 -6.01 1.58 -14.66
CA ASP A 25 -6.93 1.99 -15.72
C ASP A 25 -6.21 2.63 -16.92
N LEU A 26 -5.14 3.38 -16.65
CA LEU A 26 -4.34 4.02 -17.69
C LEU A 26 -3.51 3.00 -18.46
N TYR A 27 -2.85 2.08 -17.74
CA TYR A 27 -2.03 1.02 -18.32
C TYR A 27 -2.81 0.15 -19.32
N LYS A 28 -4.06 -0.18 -19.01
CA LYS A 28 -4.94 -0.97 -19.91
C LYS A 28 -5.34 -0.23 -21.19
N LYS A 29 -5.23 1.10 -21.21
CA LYS A 29 -5.67 1.95 -22.31
C LYS A 29 -4.54 2.54 -23.16
N LYS A 30 -3.32 2.47 -22.67
CA LYS A 30 -2.15 3.13 -23.28
C LYS A 30 -1.02 2.14 -23.48
N ASP A 31 -0.25 2.36 -24.52
CA ASP A 31 0.91 1.55 -24.85
C ASP A 31 2.15 2.03 -24.08
N PHE A 32 2.32 1.46 -22.87
CA PHE A 32 3.54 1.57 -22.08
C PHE A 32 3.74 0.34 -21.20
N GLU A 33 4.97 0.08 -20.82
CA GLU A 33 5.34 -0.96 -19.87
C GLU A 33 5.24 -0.39 -18.46
N LEU A 34 4.49 -1.07 -17.57
CA LEU A 34 4.38 -0.70 -16.16
C LEU A 34 5.30 -1.58 -15.32
N ILE A 35 6.25 -0.96 -14.63
CA ILE A 35 7.19 -1.62 -13.75
C ILE A 35 6.76 -1.37 -12.31
N TRP A 36 6.38 -2.44 -11.64
CA TRP A 36 5.94 -2.39 -10.25
C TRP A 36 7.11 -2.39 -9.28
N LYS A 37 7.17 -1.40 -8.42
CA LYS A 37 8.25 -1.19 -7.43
C LYS A 37 7.68 -1.14 -6.01
N PRO A 38 7.52 -2.29 -5.33
CA PRO A 38 7.17 -2.29 -3.91
C PRO A 38 8.23 -1.56 -3.07
N ILE A 39 7.79 -0.67 -2.19
CA ILE A 39 8.66 0.13 -1.30
C ILE A 39 8.08 0.20 0.11
N LEU A 40 8.85 0.75 1.04
CA LEU A 40 8.37 1.15 2.37
C LEU A 40 8.42 2.68 2.48
N VAL A 41 7.26 3.31 2.36
CA VAL A 41 7.14 4.78 2.45
C VAL A 41 7.66 5.31 3.79
N GLY A 42 7.47 4.53 4.86
CA GLY A 42 8.01 4.85 6.18
C GLY A 42 9.54 4.94 6.20
N GLY A 43 10.21 4.05 5.49
CA GLY A 43 11.69 4.07 5.38
C GLY A 43 12.18 5.33 4.67
N ILE A 44 11.50 5.73 3.58
CA ILE A 44 11.85 6.93 2.82
C ILE A 44 11.67 8.19 3.67
N PHE A 45 10.52 8.36 4.33
CA PHE A 45 10.29 9.53 5.18
C PHE A 45 11.25 9.63 6.34
N ASN A 46 11.66 8.51 6.95
CA ASN A 46 12.66 8.51 8.01
C ASN A 46 14.02 9.07 7.55
N THR A 47 14.37 8.85 6.30
CA THR A 47 15.66 9.26 5.74
C THR A 47 15.59 10.67 5.17
N THR A 48 14.55 10.96 4.36
CA THR A 48 14.48 12.20 3.58
C THR A 48 13.72 13.33 4.27
N ASN A 49 12.70 12.98 5.08
CA ASN A 49 11.88 13.98 5.77
C ASN A 49 11.43 13.48 7.16
N PRO A 50 12.35 13.39 8.15
CA PRO A 50 12.01 12.97 9.52
C PRO A 50 10.96 13.84 10.20
N SER A 51 10.76 15.07 9.72
CA SER A 51 9.75 15.99 10.27
C SER A 51 8.32 15.52 10.08
N VAL A 52 8.05 14.67 9.07
CA VAL A 52 6.73 14.06 8.86
C VAL A 52 6.33 13.17 10.03
N TYR A 53 7.27 12.37 10.56
CA TYR A 53 7.00 11.56 11.75
C TYR A 53 6.84 12.39 13.01
N LYS A 54 7.65 13.44 13.18
CA LYS A 54 7.49 14.38 14.28
C LYS A 54 6.12 15.06 14.26
N ALA A 55 5.64 15.44 13.06
CA ALA A 55 4.31 16.02 12.90
C ALA A 55 3.18 15.06 13.24
N ARG A 56 3.31 13.77 12.92
CA ARG A 56 2.32 12.72 13.29
C ARG A 56 2.20 12.54 14.80
N ASN A 57 3.31 12.66 15.51
CA ASN A 57 3.37 12.51 16.97
C ASN A 57 3.16 13.84 17.71
N ASN A 58 2.80 14.91 17.01
CA ASN A 58 2.52 16.18 17.63
C ASN A 58 1.23 16.11 18.45
N PRO A 59 1.27 16.32 19.77
CA PRO A 59 0.08 16.28 20.61
C PRO A 59 -0.92 17.42 20.30
N ASN A 60 -0.46 18.46 19.62
CA ASN A 60 -1.27 19.61 19.21
C ASN A 60 -1.17 19.85 17.69
N PRO A 61 -1.72 18.95 16.88
CA PRO A 61 -1.69 19.12 15.44
C PRO A 61 -2.59 20.28 15.01
N VAL A 62 -2.23 20.94 13.90
CA VAL A 62 -3.07 21.98 13.30
C VAL A 62 -4.35 21.34 12.76
N LYS A 63 -5.45 21.56 13.46
CA LYS A 63 -6.74 20.92 13.20
C LYS A 63 -7.22 21.12 11.75
N GLU A 64 -7.05 22.33 11.24
CA GLU A 64 -7.46 22.71 9.87
C GLU A 64 -6.70 21.90 8.82
N LYS A 65 -5.40 21.65 9.02
CA LYS A 65 -4.60 20.80 8.11
C LYS A 65 -5.07 19.36 8.10
N ILE A 66 -5.42 18.83 9.26
CA ILE A 66 -5.93 17.45 9.38
C ILE A 66 -7.30 17.36 8.72
N THR A 67 -8.21 18.30 9.01
CA THR A 67 -9.54 18.35 8.40
C THR A 67 -9.43 18.44 6.87
N TYR A 68 -8.55 19.29 6.36
CA TYR A 68 -8.32 19.40 4.93
C TYR A 68 -7.75 18.13 4.32
N TYR A 69 -6.77 17.49 4.96
CA TYR A 69 -6.17 16.24 4.49
C TYR A 69 -7.22 15.14 4.28
N PHE A 70 -8.12 14.95 5.24
CA PHE A 70 -9.15 13.93 5.14
C PHE A 70 -10.25 14.30 4.16
N LYS A 71 -10.60 15.59 4.09
CA LYS A 71 -11.53 16.07 3.06
C LYS A 71 -10.97 15.81 1.67
N ASP A 72 -9.72 16.17 1.41
CA ASP A 72 -9.07 15.98 0.12
C ASP A 72 -8.99 14.49 -0.25
N LEU A 73 -8.63 13.63 0.72
CA LEU A 73 -8.62 12.18 0.54
C LEU A 73 -10.01 11.64 0.16
N LYS A 74 -11.05 12.12 0.85
CA LYS A 74 -12.44 11.73 0.56
C LYS A 74 -12.87 12.21 -0.82
N ASP A 75 -12.62 13.44 -1.17
CA ASP A 75 -13.00 14.01 -2.47
C ASP A 75 -12.36 13.20 -3.63
N TRP A 76 -11.10 12.81 -3.48
CA TRP A 76 -10.41 11.95 -4.45
C TRP A 76 -10.93 10.52 -4.48
N ALA A 77 -11.27 9.95 -3.34
CA ALA A 77 -11.86 8.63 -3.25
C ALA A 77 -13.23 8.60 -3.92
N ASP A 78 -14.08 9.57 -3.66
CA ASP A 78 -15.41 9.73 -4.28
C ASP A 78 -15.29 9.90 -5.80
N ALA A 79 -14.38 10.76 -6.27
CA ALA A 79 -14.14 10.99 -7.69
C ALA A 79 -13.66 9.72 -8.43
N ARG A 80 -12.98 8.82 -7.74
CA ARG A 80 -12.50 7.53 -8.28
C ARG A 80 -13.42 6.35 -7.98
N LYS A 81 -14.50 6.58 -7.26
CA LYS A 81 -15.45 5.54 -6.79
C LYS A 81 -14.75 4.45 -5.96
N ILE A 82 -13.84 4.87 -5.11
CA ILE A 82 -13.10 4.02 -4.18
C ILE A 82 -13.66 4.25 -2.78
N VAL A 83 -13.97 3.17 -2.07
CA VAL A 83 -14.38 3.26 -0.68
C VAL A 83 -13.14 3.22 0.20
N ILE A 84 -12.85 4.33 0.87
CA ILE A 84 -11.88 4.40 1.95
C ILE A 84 -12.65 4.61 3.24
N ASN A 85 -12.71 3.57 4.06
CA ASN A 85 -13.34 3.60 5.36
C ASN A 85 -12.45 4.35 6.36
N HIS A 86 -12.58 5.67 6.34
CA HIS A 86 -11.81 6.53 7.20
C HIS A 86 -12.68 7.68 7.72
N ASP A 87 -12.91 7.70 9.02
CA ASP A 87 -13.80 8.68 9.66
C ASP A 87 -13.14 10.03 9.94
N GLY A 88 -12.05 10.34 9.26
CA GLY A 88 -11.44 11.66 9.26
C GLY A 88 -10.48 11.98 10.40
N PHE A 89 -10.54 11.31 11.54
CA PHE A 89 -9.70 11.62 12.71
C PHE A 89 -9.26 10.39 13.48
N GLY A 90 -8.36 9.65 12.89
CA GLY A 90 -7.83 8.48 13.53
C GLY A 90 -8.66 7.23 13.26
N PRO A 91 -8.23 6.09 13.81
CA PRO A 91 -8.84 4.81 13.53
C PRO A 91 -10.13 4.69 14.31
N LEU A 92 -11.18 5.34 13.86
CA LEU A 92 -12.44 5.24 14.57
C LEU A 92 -12.96 3.83 14.47
N ASN A 93 -12.90 3.21 13.34
CA ASN A 93 -13.27 1.80 13.24
C ASN A 93 -12.50 1.09 12.15
N SER A 94 -11.90 1.82 11.20
CA SER A 94 -11.25 1.22 10.06
C SER A 94 -10.37 2.25 9.33
N PRO A 95 -9.10 1.91 9.05
CA PRO A 95 -8.45 0.69 9.52
C PRO A 95 -8.21 0.72 11.04
N LYS A 96 -8.40 -0.40 11.71
CA LYS A 96 -8.23 -0.53 13.17
C LYS A 96 -6.82 -0.18 13.65
N VAL A 97 -5.85 -0.28 12.77
CA VAL A 97 -4.44 0.04 13.01
C VAL A 97 -3.96 1.04 11.96
N PHE A 98 -3.59 2.23 12.39
CA PHE A 98 -3.05 3.28 11.52
C PHE A 98 -1.91 4.04 12.21
N PRO A 99 -0.73 4.17 11.57
CA PRO A 99 -0.31 3.50 10.34
C PRO A 99 -0.07 2.01 10.55
N VAL A 100 -0.34 1.20 9.54
CA VAL A 100 -0.08 -0.24 9.59
C VAL A 100 1.38 -0.56 9.24
N ASN A 101 1.89 -1.64 9.80
CA ASN A 101 3.15 -2.21 9.35
C ASN A 101 2.93 -3.03 8.06
N SER A 102 3.23 -2.43 6.92
CA SER A 102 3.01 -3.02 5.59
C SER A 102 4.11 -4.00 5.14
N VAL A 103 5.18 -4.19 5.92
CA VAL A 103 6.38 -4.94 5.50
C VAL A 103 6.06 -6.31 4.92
N LYS A 104 5.23 -7.11 5.61
CA LYS A 104 4.87 -8.47 5.17
C LYS A 104 4.05 -8.44 3.87
N ALA A 105 3.05 -7.56 3.80
CA ALA A 105 2.25 -7.38 2.59
C ALA A 105 3.08 -6.91 1.41
N MET A 106 4.01 -5.96 1.62
CA MET A 106 4.89 -5.48 0.56
C MET A 106 5.90 -6.52 0.09
N ARG A 107 6.41 -7.38 0.99
CA ARG A 107 7.22 -8.54 0.60
C ARG A 107 6.40 -9.54 -0.22
N GLY A 108 5.15 -9.78 0.15
CA GLY A 108 4.24 -10.64 -0.60
C GLY A 108 4.04 -10.20 -2.05
N SER A 109 4.10 -8.89 -2.33
CA SER A 109 3.99 -8.36 -3.69
C SER A 109 4.99 -8.99 -4.66
N PHE A 110 6.18 -9.36 -4.20
CA PHE A 110 7.20 -9.96 -5.07
C PHE A 110 6.82 -11.36 -5.55
N MET A 111 6.09 -12.16 -4.77
CA MET A 111 5.57 -13.44 -5.24
C MET A 111 4.66 -13.25 -6.45
N PHE A 112 3.76 -12.28 -6.37
CA PHE A 112 2.80 -11.99 -7.45
C PHE A 112 3.42 -11.22 -8.63
N LEU A 113 4.59 -10.61 -8.44
CA LEU A 113 5.40 -10.10 -9.54
C LEU A 113 6.10 -11.23 -10.30
N ASP A 114 6.62 -12.20 -9.57
CA ASP A 114 7.39 -13.32 -10.13
C ASP A 114 6.48 -14.38 -10.78
N GLU A 115 5.32 -14.67 -10.18
CA GLU A 115 4.38 -15.71 -10.61
C GLU A 115 3.18 -15.14 -11.41
N GLY A 116 3.03 -13.82 -11.44
CA GLY A 116 1.88 -13.12 -12.05
C GLY A 116 0.78 -12.82 -11.04
N GLY A 117 -0.11 -11.88 -11.40
CA GLY A 117 -1.27 -11.55 -10.58
C GLY A 117 -1.10 -10.37 -9.62
N ILE A 118 -0.06 -9.56 -9.78
CA ILE A 118 0.23 -8.41 -8.91
C ILE A 118 -0.95 -7.44 -8.77
N GLU A 119 -1.70 -7.18 -9.83
CA GLU A 119 -2.87 -6.30 -9.78
C GLU A 119 -3.96 -6.85 -8.85
N ASN A 120 -4.23 -8.16 -8.94
CA ASN A 120 -5.24 -8.82 -8.09
C ASN A 120 -4.81 -8.83 -6.63
N TYR A 121 -3.54 -9.13 -6.38
CA TYR A 121 -2.98 -9.08 -5.03
C TYR A 121 -3.09 -7.69 -4.42
N LEU A 122 -2.61 -6.66 -5.11
CA LEU A 122 -2.66 -5.29 -4.60
C LEU A 122 -4.10 -4.81 -4.41
N ASN A 123 -5.01 -5.16 -5.33
CA ASN A 123 -6.42 -4.83 -5.15
C ASN A 123 -6.99 -5.43 -3.87
N SER A 124 -6.67 -6.71 -3.59
CA SER A 124 -7.14 -7.39 -2.37
C SER A 124 -6.52 -6.80 -1.11
N ILE A 125 -5.22 -6.49 -1.11
CA ILE A 125 -4.53 -5.88 0.04
C ILE A 125 -5.06 -4.47 0.32
N PHE A 126 -5.17 -3.63 -0.71
CA PHE A 126 -5.71 -2.27 -0.53
C PHE A 126 -7.16 -2.29 -0.05
N TYR A 127 -7.99 -3.16 -0.63
CA TYR A 127 -9.38 -3.29 -0.22
C TYR A 127 -9.50 -3.78 1.22
N ALA A 128 -8.78 -4.85 1.58
CA ALA A 128 -8.79 -5.40 2.93
C ALA A 128 -8.41 -4.34 3.98
N TYR A 129 -7.36 -3.57 3.71
CA TYR A 129 -6.89 -2.57 4.67
C TYR A 129 -7.75 -1.29 4.67
N TRP A 130 -7.98 -0.68 3.49
CA TRP A 130 -8.61 0.63 3.39
C TRP A 130 -10.13 0.59 3.38
N THR A 131 -10.74 -0.51 2.93
CA THR A 131 -12.20 -0.63 2.85
C THR A 131 -12.74 -1.47 4.01
N ASP A 132 -12.18 -2.67 4.25
CA ASP A 132 -12.65 -3.57 5.31
C ASP A 132 -12.00 -3.32 6.66
N GLY A 133 -10.91 -2.54 6.71
CA GLY A 133 -10.19 -2.18 7.94
C GLY A 133 -9.43 -3.32 8.58
N LEU A 134 -9.06 -4.33 7.82
CA LEU A 134 -8.27 -5.45 8.32
C LEU A 134 -6.83 -5.02 8.59
N ASP A 135 -6.25 -5.52 9.67
CA ASP A 135 -4.84 -5.33 9.98
C ASP A 135 -3.98 -6.25 9.12
N ILE A 136 -3.43 -5.72 8.03
CA ILE A 136 -2.55 -6.46 7.10
C ILE A 136 -1.12 -6.69 7.64
N SER A 137 -0.82 -6.31 8.88
CA SER A 137 0.42 -6.72 9.56
C SER A 137 0.34 -8.13 10.12
N LEU A 138 -0.89 -8.63 10.34
CA LEU A 138 -1.16 -9.95 10.88
C LEU A 138 -1.10 -11.02 9.79
N GLU A 139 -0.39 -12.11 10.07
CA GLU A 139 -0.24 -13.21 9.12
C GLU A 139 -1.56 -13.89 8.80
N GLU A 140 -2.44 -14.04 9.79
CA GLU A 140 -3.77 -14.61 9.63
C GLU A 140 -4.62 -13.87 8.58
N ASN A 141 -4.56 -12.53 8.56
CA ASN A 141 -5.28 -11.74 7.58
C ASN A 141 -4.64 -11.87 6.18
N LEU A 142 -3.30 -11.86 6.12
CA LEU A 142 -2.59 -12.04 4.86
C LEU A 142 -2.82 -13.42 4.25
N THR A 143 -2.79 -14.48 5.07
CA THR A 143 -3.06 -15.85 4.61
C THR A 143 -4.47 -15.98 4.05
N SER A 144 -5.47 -15.45 4.74
CA SER A 144 -6.86 -15.43 4.25
C SER A 144 -6.97 -14.71 2.89
N ILE A 145 -6.26 -13.58 2.71
CA ILE A 145 -6.27 -12.85 1.45
C ILE A 145 -5.66 -13.67 0.30
N VAL A 146 -4.50 -14.30 0.54
CA VAL A 146 -3.81 -15.05 -0.52
C VAL A 146 -4.49 -16.36 -0.84
N GLU A 147 -5.14 -17.02 0.11
CA GLU A 147 -5.97 -18.20 -0.11
C GLU A 147 -7.16 -17.89 -1.04
N ASN A 148 -7.79 -16.73 -0.88
CA ASN A 148 -8.82 -16.25 -1.79
C ASN A 148 -8.29 -15.96 -3.21
N LEU A 149 -6.98 -15.83 -3.36
CA LEU A 149 -6.29 -15.73 -4.66
C LEU A 149 -5.76 -17.08 -5.16
N ASN A 150 -6.15 -18.19 -4.52
CA ASN A 150 -5.71 -19.55 -4.83
C ASN A 150 -4.19 -19.76 -4.64
N VAL A 151 -3.60 -19.10 -3.68
CA VAL A 151 -2.18 -19.28 -3.30
C VAL A 151 -2.11 -19.99 -1.95
N ASP A 152 -1.24 -21.00 -1.87
CA ASP A 152 -0.97 -21.71 -0.63
C ASP A 152 -0.38 -20.79 0.44
N SER A 153 -1.02 -20.72 1.60
CA SER A 153 -0.65 -19.84 2.70
C SER A 153 0.74 -20.14 3.26
N ASN A 154 1.13 -21.42 3.35
CA ASN A 154 2.46 -21.78 3.84
C ASN A 154 3.55 -21.38 2.84
N LYS A 155 3.30 -21.57 1.54
CA LYS A 155 4.19 -21.10 0.48
C LYS A 155 4.39 -19.58 0.58
N PHE A 156 3.30 -18.83 0.76
CA PHE A 156 3.34 -17.39 0.91
C PHE A 156 4.13 -16.95 2.16
N LEU A 157 3.84 -17.54 3.32
CA LEU A 157 4.53 -17.22 4.58
C LEU A 157 6.03 -17.50 4.50
N ASN A 158 6.42 -18.62 3.89
CA ASN A 158 7.82 -18.94 3.67
C ASN A 158 8.48 -17.92 2.72
N PHE A 159 7.80 -17.55 1.63
CA PHE A 159 8.31 -16.60 0.63
C PHE A 159 8.62 -15.22 1.25
N ILE A 160 7.72 -14.66 2.04
CA ILE A 160 7.93 -13.34 2.66
C ILE A 160 9.07 -13.32 3.69
N GLN A 161 9.56 -14.49 4.13
CA GLN A 161 10.70 -14.62 5.03
C GLN A 161 12.05 -14.81 4.33
N LEU A 162 12.06 -15.10 3.03
CA LEU A 162 13.29 -15.26 2.26
C LEU A 162 14.16 -14.00 2.33
N GLN A 163 15.46 -14.20 2.43
CA GLN A 163 16.40 -13.08 2.48
C GLN A 163 16.37 -12.26 1.19
N ASP A 164 16.28 -12.92 0.03
CA ASP A 164 16.14 -12.26 -1.26
C ASP A 164 14.94 -11.30 -1.29
N THR A 165 13.78 -11.75 -0.82
CA THR A 165 12.57 -10.93 -0.76
C THR A 165 12.74 -9.71 0.14
N LYS A 166 13.45 -9.86 1.27
CA LYS A 166 13.79 -8.75 2.18
C LYS A 166 14.71 -7.75 1.51
N ASP A 167 15.72 -8.26 0.82
CA ASP A 167 16.73 -7.43 0.14
C ASP A 167 16.10 -6.69 -1.06
N ARG A 168 15.23 -7.33 -1.82
CA ARG A 168 14.47 -6.68 -2.92
C ARG A 168 13.66 -5.48 -2.40
N LEU A 169 12.92 -5.64 -1.32
CA LEU A 169 12.13 -4.55 -0.72
C LEU A 169 13.02 -3.41 -0.21
N LYS A 170 14.12 -3.76 0.44
CA LYS A 170 15.12 -2.79 0.91
C LYS A 170 15.72 -2.02 -0.27
N ASN A 171 16.15 -2.72 -1.32
CA ASN A 171 16.80 -2.11 -2.48
C ASN A 171 15.83 -1.15 -3.20
N ASN A 172 14.60 -1.56 -3.48
CA ASN A 172 13.60 -0.67 -4.08
C ASN A 172 13.34 0.58 -3.21
N THR A 173 13.34 0.41 -1.88
CA THR A 173 13.12 1.54 -0.95
C THR A 173 14.31 2.51 -0.94
N GLN A 174 15.53 2.01 -1.14
CA GLN A 174 16.76 2.81 -1.17
C GLN A 174 17.04 3.44 -2.55
N GLU A 175 16.38 2.97 -3.59
CA GLU A 175 16.51 3.50 -4.96
C GLU A 175 15.91 4.91 -5.10
N LEU A 176 14.93 5.26 -4.22
CA LEU A 176 14.30 6.57 -4.12
C LEU A 176 15.03 7.50 -3.14
#